data_49d84b83797a352c5ee13984922f6c2a
#
_entry.id   49d84b83797a352c5ee13984922f6c2a
#
_cell.length_a   1.000
_cell.length_b   1.000
_cell.length_c   1.000
_cell.angle_alpha   90.00
_cell.angle_beta   90.00
_cell.angle_gamma   90.00
#
_symmetry.space_group_name_H-M   'P 1'
#
loop_
_entity.id
_entity.type
_entity.pdbx_description
1 polymer ?
#
loop_
_entity_poly.entity_id
_entity_poly.type
_entity_poly.pdbx_seq_one_letter_code
_entity_poly.pdbx_strand_id
1 'polypeptide(L)'
;MSKIYDNLTELVGNTPLLEVKRIEKELQLEARLVVKLEYFNPGGSVKDRVALAMIEDAERRGALRPGGIIIEPTSGNTGVGLAWVASVKGYRIILTMPETMSLERRNLLRALGAELVLTPGAEGMKGAIRRAEEVRT
;
A
#
# COMPACT_ATOMS: atom_id res chain seq x y z
N MET A 1 28.07 11.93 6.49
CA MET A 1 27.05 11.93 7.55
C MET A 1 25.81 11.22 7.02
N SER A 2 25.18 10.39 7.83
CA SER A 2 23.91 9.74 7.44
C SER A 2 22.82 10.82 7.36
N LYS A 3 22.00 10.77 6.30
CA LYS A 3 20.84 11.67 6.17
C LYS A 3 19.80 11.29 7.23
N ILE A 4 19.28 12.26 7.96
CA ILE A 4 18.12 12.12 8.83
C ILE A 4 16.91 12.51 7.99
N TYR A 5 15.88 11.68 8.01
CA TYR A 5 14.62 11.90 7.28
C TYR A 5 13.56 12.38 8.26
N ASP A 6 12.79 13.38 7.86
CA ASP A 6 11.73 13.96 8.69
C ASP A 6 10.42 13.20 8.57
N ASN A 7 10.26 12.47 7.45
CA ASN A 7 9.00 11.81 7.12
C ASN A 7 9.26 10.45 6.47
N LEU A 8 8.48 9.45 6.87
CA LEU A 8 8.59 8.09 6.33
C LEU A 8 8.31 8.02 4.82
N THR A 9 7.50 8.93 4.27
CA THR A 9 7.22 8.98 2.83
C THR A 9 8.46 9.30 1.98
N GLU A 10 9.46 9.97 2.54
CA GLU A 10 10.73 10.24 1.86
C GLU A 10 11.56 8.99 1.57
N LEU A 11 11.25 7.88 2.25
CA LEU A 11 11.92 6.60 2.07
C LEU A 11 11.27 5.73 0.98
N VAL A 12 10.17 6.18 0.38
CA VAL A 12 9.53 5.45 -0.72
C VAL A 12 10.39 5.53 -1.97
N GLY A 13 10.67 4.39 -2.56
CA GLY A 13 11.48 4.33 -3.76
C GLY A 13 12.99 4.19 -3.49
N ASN A 14 13.79 4.52 -4.48
CA ASN A 14 15.24 4.30 -4.46
C ASN A 14 15.65 2.89 -4.03
N THR A 15 14.77 1.91 -4.28
CA THR A 15 14.99 0.52 -3.91
C THR A 15 16.19 -0.05 -4.65
N PRO A 16 17.02 -0.89 -3.99
CA PRO A 16 18.24 -1.39 -4.58
C PRO A 16 17.98 -2.39 -5.71
N LEU A 17 18.99 -2.55 -6.55
CA LEU A 17 19.09 -3.62 -7.54
C LEU A 17 20.05 -4.69 -6.99
N LEU A 18 19.68 -5.96 -7.17
CA LEU A 18 20.48 -7.11 -6.78
C LEU A 18 20.72 -8.01 -8.01
N GLU A 19 22.01 -8.27 -8.31
CA GLU A 19 22.40 -9.28 -9.30
C GLU A 19 22.34 -10.68 -8.66
N VAL A 20 21.59 -11.60 -9.28
CA VAL A 20 21.36 -12.95 -8.72
C VAL A 20 22.34 -13.95 -9.31
N LYS A 21 23.62 -13.72 -9.07
CA LYS A 21 24.77 -14.48 -9.64
C LYS A 21 24.69 -15.99 -9.46
N ARG A 22 24.10 -16.47 -8.37
CA ARG A 22 23.94 -17.91 -8.15
C ARG A 22 23.01 -18.53 -9.16
N ILE A 23 21.89 -17.86 -9.46
CA ILE A 23 20.91 -18.32 -10.46
C ILE A 23 21.52 -18.26 -11.85
N GLU A 24 22.24 -17.19 -12.18
CA GLU A 24 22.94 -17.03 -13.45
C GLU A 24 23.90 -18.22 -13.69
N LYS A 25 24.68 -18.56 -12.68
CA LYS A 25 25.64 -19.69 -12.75
C LYS A 25 24.92 -21.05 -12.86
N GLU A 26 23.90 -21.30 -12.05
CA GLU A 26 23.16 -22.57 -12.05
C GLU A 26 22.45 -22.81 -13.40
N LEU A 27 21.92 -21.75 -14.00
CA LEU A 27 21.23 -21.81 -15.29
C LEU A 27 22.13 -21.53 -16.49
N GLN A 28 23.43 -21.32 -16.29
CA GLN A 28 24.42 -20.99 -17.34
C GLN A 28 23.98 -19.82 -18.23
N LEU A 29 23.44 -18.76 -17.60
CA LEU A 29 22.96 -17.60 -18.34
C LEU A 29 24.14 -16.77 -18.85
N GLU A 30 24.07 -16.34 -20.11
CA GLU A 30 25.00 -15.35 -20.66
C GLU A 30 24.64 -13.92 -20.28
N ALA A 31 23.36 -13.67 -19.94
CA ALA A 31 22.85 -12.38 -19.54
C ALA A 31 22.95 -12.17 -18.03
N ARG A 32 23.19 -10.92 -17.62
CA ARG A 32 23.06 -10.51 -16.21
C ARG A 32 21.59 -10.48 -15.83
N LEU A 33 21.24 -11.14 -14.73
CA LEU A 33 19.90 -11.14 -14.17
C LEU A 33 19.87 -10.23 -12.92
N VAL A 34 19.18 -9.11 -13.06
CA VAL A 34 19.09 -8.10 -11.99
C VAL A 34 17.65 -7.97 -11.54
N VAL A 35 17.42 -8.07 -10.22
CA VAL A 35 16.10 -7.92 -9.60
C VAL A 35 16.02 -6.63 -8.83
N LYS A 36 14.87 -5.93 -8.94
CA LYS A 36 14.58 -4.73 -8.17
C LYS A 36 13.87 -5.10 -6.88
N LEU A 37 14.46 -4.73 -5.74
CA LEU A 37 14.03 -5.18 -4.42
C LEU A 37 12.97 -4.25 -3.82
N GLU A 38 11.74 -4.32 -4.30
CA GLU A 38 10.65 -3.44 -3.89
C GLU A 38 10.17 -3.65 -2.44
N TYR A 39 10.55 -4.75 -1.80
CA TYR A 39 10.26 -4.96 -0.38
C TYR A 39 11.06 -4.03 0.57
N PHE A 40 12.04 -3.30 0.06
CA PHE A 40 12.75 -2.25 0.81
C PHE A 40 11.95 -0.95 0.95
N ASN A 41 10.80 -0.81 0.31
CA ASN A 41 9.90 0.29 0.63
C ASN A 41 9.36 0.17 2.08
N PRO A 42 8.99 1.27 2.75
CA PRO A 42 8.53 1.27 4.15
C PRO A 42 7.41 0.28 4.48
N GLY A 43 6.43 0.13 3.61
CA GLY A 43 5.33 -0.86 3.75
C GLY A 43 5.62 -2.21 3.13
N GLY A 44 6.86 -2.43 2.64
CA GLY A 44 7.34 -3.73 2.17
C GLY A 44 6.91 -4.13 0.77
N SER A 45 6.43 -3.21 -0.07
CA SER A 45 6.04 -3.55 -1.44
C SER A 45 6.11 -2.37 -2.41
N VAL A 46 6.05 -2.68 -3.73
CA VAL A 46 5.92 -1.69 -4.80
C VAL A 46 4.67 -0.80 -4.64
N LYS A 47 3.65 -1.25 -3.89
CA LYS A 47 2.41 -0.50 -3.70
C LYS A 47 2.56 0.74 -2.83
N ASP A 48 3.65 0.88 -2.12
CA ASP A 48 3.98 2.11 -1.42
C ASP A 48 4.13 3.29 -2.39
N ARG A 49 4.73 3.05 -3.56
CA ARG A 49 4.83 4.04 -4.64
C ARG A 49 3.46 4.47 -5.14
N VAL A 50 2.59 3.50 -5.37
CA VAL A 50 1.23 3.74 -5.88
C VAL A 50 0.43 4.51 -4.85
N ALA A 51 0.44 4.08 -3.59
CA ALA A 51 -0.30 4.71 -2.51
C ALA A 51 0.13 6.17 -2.28
N LEU A 52 1.43 6.42 -2.22
CA LEU A 52 1.96 7.78 -2.07
C LEU A 52 1.54 8.66 -3.25
N ALA A 53 1.72 8.19 -4.48
CA ALA A 53 1.35 8.94 -5.68
C ALA A 53 -0.16 9.25 -5.76
N MET A 54 -1.02 8.30 -5.37
CA MET A 54 -2.47 8.50 -5.35
C MET A 54 -2.88 9.60 -4.36
N ILE A 55 -2.33 9.58 -3.15
CA ILE A 55 -2.65 10.56 -2.11
C ILE A 55 -2.12 11.94 -2.50
N GLU A 56 -0.88 12.04 -2.93
CA GLU A 56 -0.27 13.31 -3.36
C GLU A 56 -0.96 13.91 -4.60
N ASP A 57 -1.40 13.07 -5.54
CA ASP A 57 -2.18 13.54 -6.68
C ASP A 57 -3.56 14.08 -6.25
N ALA A 58 -4.22 13.39 -5.32
CA ALA A 58 -5.51 13.85 -4.77
C ALA A 58 -5.36 15.17 -4.01
N GLU A 59 -4.29 15.34 -3.23
CA GLU A 59 -3.94 16.60 -2.55
C GLU A 59 -3.72 17.73 -3.57
N ARG A 60 -2.88 17.48 -4.58
CA ARG A 60 -2.54 18.47 -5.61
C ARG A 60 -3.76 18.94 -6.41
N ARG A 61 -4.70 18.04 -6.68
CA ARG A 61 -5.96 18.37 -7.37
C ARG A 61 -7.03 18.98 -6.45
N GLY A 62 -6.77 19.08 -5.15
CA GLY A 62 -7.75 19.54 -4.16
C GLY A 62 -8.91 18.58 -3.91
N ALA A 63 -8.81 17.34 -4.39
CA ALA A 63 -9.79 16.29 -4.14
C ALA A 63 -9.68 15.70 -2.71
N LEU A 64 -8.49 15.73 -2.13
CA LEU A 64 -8.24 15.40 -0.73
C LEU A 64 -7.72 16.63 0.00
N ARG A 65 -8.46 17.08 1.01
CA ARG A 65 -8.12 18.24 1.85
C ARG A 65 -7.67 17.80 3.23
N PRO A 66 -6.93 18.64 3.99
CA PRO A 66 -6.60 18.35 5.39
C PRO A 66 -7.84 17.93 6.19
N GLY A 67 -7.75 16.82 6.92
CA GLY A 67 -8.88 16.23 7.67
C GLY A 67 -9.85 15.41 6.82
N GLY A 68 -9.58 15.27 5.52
CA GLY A 68 -10.38 14.43 4.62
C GLY A 68 -10.30 12.94 4.97
N ILE A 69 -11.22 12.17 4.39
CA ILE A 69 -11.31 10.71 4.59
C ILE A 69 -11.02 10.02 3.27
N ILE A 70 -10.14 9.04 3.31
CA ILE A 70 -9.85 8.16 2.18
C ILE A 70 -10.73 6.91 2.32
N ILE A 71 -11.40 6.51 1.25
CA ILE A 71 -12.21 5.29 1.22
C ILE A 71 -11.73 4.45 0.04
N GLU A 72 -11.31 3.21 0.29
CA GLU A 72 -10.75 2.35 -0.75
C GLU A 72 -11.21 0.90 -0.59
N PRO A 73 -11.78 0.27 -1.64
CA PRO A 73 -12.06 -1.16 -1.64
C PRO A 73 -10.77 -1.92 -1.99
N THR A 74 -10.14 -2.55 -1.00
CA THR A 74 -8.87 -3.23 -1.21
C THR A 74 -8.67 -4.39 -0.26
N SER A 75 -8.00 -5.43 -0.72
CA SER A 75 -7.64 -6.60 0.08
C SER A 75 -6.14 -6.90 0.07
N GLY A 76 -5.37 -6.11 -0.65
CA GLY A 76 -3.95 -6.37 -0.92
C GLY A 76 -2.98 -5.30 -0.39
N ASN A 77 -1.78 -5.32 -0.95
CA ASN A 77 -0.70 -4.40 -0.55
C ASN A 77 -1.01 -2.93 -0.86
N THR A 78 -1.94 -2.64 -1.78
CA THR A 78 -2.43 -1.27 -2.00
C THR A 78 -3.07 -0.71 -0.72
N GLY A 79 -3.91 -1.50 -0.05
CA GLY A 79 -4.49 -1.10 1.24
C GLY A 79 -3.46 -0.88 2.33
N VAL A 80 -2.40 -1.71 2.38
CA VAL A 80 -1.29 -1.52 3.32
C VAL A 80 -0.57 -0.20 3.03
N GLY A 81 -0.24 0.05 1.76
CA GLY A 81 0.41 1.30 1.34
C GLY A 81 -0.43 2.52 1.68
N LEU A 82 -1.72 2.51 1.32
CA LEU A 82 -2.63 3.61 1.61
C LEU A 82 -2.80 3.85 3.12
N ALA A 83 -2.91 2.78 3.92
CA ALA A 83 -3.09 2.89 5.36
C ALA A 83 -1.91 3.58 6.04
N TRP A 84 -0.68 3.14 5.78
CA TRP A 84 0.48 3.74 6.42
C TRP A 84 0.76 5.16 5.90
N VAL A 85 0.59 5.44 4.59
CA VAL A 85 0.75 6.81 4.04
C VAL A 85 -0.31 7.75 4.62
N ALA A 86 -1.57 7.32 4.69
CA ALA A 86 -2.64 8.09 5.32
C ALA A 86 -2.32 8.41 6.78
N SER A 87 -1.84 7.43 7.54
CA SER A 87 -1.44 7.62 8.95
C SER A 87 -0.33 8.65 9.08
N VAL A 88 0.70 8.59 8.26
CA VAL A 88 1.83 9.55 8.28
C VAL A 88 1.38 10.96 7.90
N LYS A 89 0.46 11.09 6.95
CA LYS A 89 -0.07 12.39 6.48
C LYS A 89 -1.26 12.91 7.30
N GLY A 90 -1.72 12.17 8.32
CA GLY A 90 -2.81 12.58 9.22
C GLY A 90 -4.21 12.46 8.61
N TYR A 91 -4.41 11.59 7.64
CA TYR A 91 -5.73 11.30 7.07
C TYR A 91 -6.39 10.11 7.76
N ARG A 92 -7.70 10.16 7.88
CA ARG A 92 -8.51 8.98 8.18
C ARG A 92 -8.62 8.12 6.92
N ILE A 93 -8.61 6.81 7.11
CA ILE A 93 -8.81 5.87 6.02
C ILE A 93 -9.78 4.76 6.40
N ILE A 94 -10.72 4.49 5.53
CA ILE A 94 -11.70 3.41 5.64
C ILE A 94 -11.43 2.43 4.50
N LEU A 95 -11.14 1.18 4.84
CA LEU A 95 -10.89 0.13 3.86
C LEU A 95 -12.05 -0.88 3.88
N THR A 96 -12.67 -1.08 2.73
CA THR A 96 -13.71 -2.10 2.58
C THR A 96 -13.11 -3.36 1.97
N MET A 97 -13.44 -4.52 2.53
CA MET A 97 -12.88 -5.80 2.09
C MET A 97 -13.78 -6.98 2.48
N PRO A 98 -13.69 -8.11 1.74
CA PRO A 98 -14.38 -9.33 2.12
C PRO A 98 -13.90 -9.85 3.49
N GLU A 99 -14.82 -10.38 4.28
CA GLU A 99 -14.52 -11.00 5.58
C GLU A 99 -13.62 -12.24 5.50
N THR A 100 -13.45 -12.79 4.30
CA THR A 100 -12.54 -13.91 4.02
C THR A 100 -11.06 -13.53 4.05
N MET A 101 -10.74 -12.23 4.15
CA MET A 101 -9.34 -11.80 4.30
C MET A 101 -8.76 -12.28 5.61
N SER A 102 -7.48 -12.69 5.58
CA SER A 102 -6.81 -13.27 6.74
C SER A 102 -6.81 -12.32 7.95
N LEU A 103 -6.83 -12.91 9.13
CA LEU A 103 -6.83 -12.15 10.39
C LEU A 103 -5.56 -11.29 10.52
N GLU A 104 -4.42 -11.83 10.07
CA GLU A 104 -3.12 -11.13 10.09
C GLU A 104 -3.21 -9.84 9.25
N ARG A 105 -3.81 -9.93 8.06
CA ARG A 105 -3.99 -8.76 7.17
C ARG A 105 -4.89 -7.71 7.83
N ARG A 106 -6.00 -8.14 8.41
CA ARG A 106 -6.91 -7.23 9.11
C ARG A 106 -6.25 -6.56 10.31
N ASN A 107 -5.47 -7.32 11.09
CA ASN A 107 -4.75 -6.80 12.23
C ASN A 107 -3.66 -5.81 11.82
N LEU A 108 -2.90 -6.12 10.77
CA LEU A 108 -1.91 -5.19 10.21
C LEU A 108 -2.54 -3.85 9.82
N LEU A 109 -3.63 -3.88 9.06
CA LEU A 109 -4.32 -2.67 8.60
C LEU A 109 -4.86 -1.83 9.77
N ARG A 110 -5.42 -2.47 10.80
CA ARG A 110 -5.85 -1.78 12.03
C ARG A 110 -4.66 -1.17 12.78
N ALA A 111 -3.55 -1.88 12.89
CA ALA A 111 -2.34 -1.38 13.52
C ALA A 111 -1.76 -0.15 12.78
N LEU A 112 -1.98 -0.05 11.46
CA LEU A 112 -1.65 1.11 10.65
C LEU A 112 -2.69 2.23 10.73
N GLY A 113 -3.73 2.09 11.56
CA GLY A 113 -4.74 3.12 11.80
C GLY A 113 -5.96 3.08 10.86
N ALA A 114 -6.09 2.05 10.01
CA ALA A 114 -7.23 1.95 9.11
C ALA A 114 -8.50 1.44 9.83
N GLU A 115 -9.63 2.07 9.52
CA GLU A 115 -10.96 1.56 9.83
C GLU A 115 -11.35 0.51 8.80
N LEU A 116 -11.80 -0.68 9.26
CA LEU A 116 -12.16 -1.77 8.36
C LEU A 116 -13.66 -1.99 8.32
N VAL A 117 -14.22 -2.00 7.13
CA VAL A 117 -15.60 -2.39 6.85
C VAL A 117 -15.59 -3.72 6.11
N LEU A 118 -16.01 -4.78 6.80
CA LEU A 118 -16.05 -6.12 6.24
C LEU A 118 -17.36 -6.34 5.48
N THR A 119 -17.25 -7.02 4.36
CA THR A 119 -18.39 -7.39 3.51
C THR A 119 -18.53 -8.92 3.43
N PRO A 120 -19.72 -9.45 3.11
CA PRO A 120 -19.93 -10.88 2.99
C PRO A 120 -18.93 -11.53 2.01
N GLY A 121 -18.31 -12.63 2.43
CA GLY A 121 -17.28 -13.31 1.64
C GLY A 121 -17.77 -13.78 0.27
N ALA A 122 -19.04 -14.20 0.18
CA ALA A 122 -19.67 -14.65 -1.06
C ALA A 122 -19.74 -13.55 -2.15
N GLU A 123 -19.72 -12.29 -1.77
CA GLU A 123 -19.75 -11.15 -2.69
C GLU A 123 -18.36 -10.76 -3.23
N GLY A 124 -17.30 -11.25 -2.61
CA GLY A 124 -15.92 -10.97 -2.99
C GLY A 124 -15.63 -9.48 -3.09
N MET A 125 -14.72 -9.10 -4.01
CA MET A 125 -14.36 -7.70 -4.21
C MET A 125 -15.51 -6.83 -4.76
N LYS A 126 -16.49 -7.40 -5.47
CA LYS A 126 -17.65 -6.64 -5.94
C LYS A 126 -18.47 -6.08 -4.77
N GLY A 127 -18.65 -6.87 -3.71
CA GLY A 127 -19.31 -6.42 -2.49
C GLY A 127 -18.51 -5.31 -1.78
N ALA A 128 -17.18 -5.43 -1.72
CA ALA A 128 -16.33 -4.41 -1.14
C ALA A 128 -16.40 -3.08 -1.90
N ILE A 129 -16.39 -3.12 -3.24
CA ILE A 129 -16.51 -1.91 -4.08
C ILE A 129 -17.86 -1.22 -3.84
N ARG A 130 -18.97 -1.97 -3.90
CA ARG A 130 -20.29 -1.42 -3.61
C ARG A 130 -20.36 -0.77 -2.23
N ARG A 131 -19.80 -1.45 -1.22
CA ARG A 131 -19.78 -0.92 0.15
C ARG A 131 -18.95 0.35 0.29
N ALA A 132 -17.84 0.47 -0.44
CA ALA A 132 -17.04 1.70 -0.46
C ALA A 132 -17.86 2.89 -1.02
N GLU A 133 -18.65 2.67 -2.07
CA GLU A 133 -19.54 3.69 -2.65
C GLU A 133 -20.63 4.13 -1.68
N GLU A 134 -21.24 3.18 -0.94
CA GLU A 134 -22.24 3.47 0.09
C GLU A 134 -21.66 4.27 1.27
N VAL A 135 -20.43 3.99 1.69
CA VAL A 135 -19.78 4.70 2.80
C VAL A 135 -19.36 6.11 2.39
N ARG A 136 -19.19 6.38 1.09
CA ARG A 136 -18.83 7.70 0.57
C ARG A 136 -19.98 8.70 0.61
N THR A 137 -21.24 8.22 0.55
CA THR A 137 -22.45 9.07 0.61
C THR A 137 -22.82 9.42 2.03
#